data_0c6921bbb6d65bd8924b8dd6cd5d36f9
#
_entry.id   0c6921bbb6d65bd8924b8dd6cd5d36f9
#
_cell.length_a   1.000
_cell.length_b   1.000
_cell.length_c   1.000
_cell.angle_alpha   90.00
_cell.angle_beta   90.00
_cell.angle_gamma   90.00
#
_symmetry.space_group_name_H-M   'P 1'
#
loop_
_entity.id
_entity.type
_entity.pdbx_description
1 polymer ?
#
loop_
_entity_poly.entity_id
_entity_poly.type
_entity_poly.pdbx_seq_one_letter_code
_entity_poly.pdbx_strand_id
1 'polypeptide(L)'
;GVGLVGSEMCIRDSSIADYITLNISSPNTERLRDLQKGDNIDEFLHSVKTLHDNLKKVYKKHTPLVVKIAPDLTNQSVYELSQLINKYDIDGVICTNTTIDKSSLSEKYKDIQGGLSGKPLSTKSNSVLREIVNNVSEDRTIIGVGGIDSWESANEKLSIGANLLQLYTGLVYKGPQVIRQILRY
;
A
#
# COMPACT_ATOMS: atom_id res chain seq x y z
N GLY A 1 -12.17 -16.82 6.17
CA GLY A 1 -11.11 -17.24 7.05
C GLY A 1 -9.68 -17.21 6.53
N VAL A 2 -9.41 -17.24 5.21
CA VAL A 2 -8.02 -17.35 4.69
C VAL A 2 -7.20 -16.05 4.91
N GLY A 3 -7.82 -14.88 4.92
CA GLY A 3 -7.13 -13.60 5.12
C GLY A 3 -6.61 -13.36 6.54
N LEU A 4 -7.33 -13.84 7.55
CA LEU A 4 -6.98 -13.67 8.98
C LEU A 4 -5.73 -14.47 9.34
N VAL A 5 -5.62 -15.73 8.89
CA VAL A 5 -4.50 -16.62 9.25
C VAL A 5 -3.15 -16.06 8.76
N GLY A 6 -3.08 -15.51 7.56
CA GLY A 6 -1.86 -14.88 7.04
C GLY A 6 -1.48 -13.60 7.81
N SER A 7 -2.47 -12.79 8.19
CA SER A 7 -2.25 -11.56 8.95
C SER A 7 -1.80 -11.85 10.38
N GLU A 8 -2.36 -12.87 11.03
CA GLU A 8 -1.93 -13.31 12.36
C GLU A 8 -0.48 -13.77 12.39
N MET A 9 -0.03 -14.50 11.36
CA MET A 9 1.38 -14.91 11.24
C MET A 9 2.30 -13.70 11.12
N CYS A 10 2.00 -12.75 10.22
CA CYS A 10 2.80 -11.54 10.05
C CYS A 10 2.86 -10.70 11.34
N ILE A 11 1.76 -10.60 12.08
CA ILE A 11 1.72 -9.80 13.32
C ILE A 11 2.53 -10.47 14.44
N ARG A 12 2.64 -11.80 14.47
CA ARG A 12 3.51 -12.51 15.43
C ARG A 12 4.99 -12.16 15.25
N ASP A 13 5.41 -11.70 14.07
CA ASP A 13 6.77 -11.23 13.79
C ASP A 13 7.06 -9.84 14.40
N SER A 14 6.09 -9.24 15.11
CA SER A 14 6.22 -7.89 15.72
C SER A 14 7.43 -7.74 16.64
N SER A 15 7.91 -8.83 17.23
CA SER A 15 9.09 -8.79 18.11
C SER A 15 10.39 -8.48 17.37
N ILE A 16 10.50 -8.87 16.09
CA ILE A 16 11.72 -8.78 15.28
C ILE A 16 11.61 -7.79 14.12
N ALA A 17 10.40 -7.52 13.61
CA ALA A 17 10.18 -6.63 12.48
C ALA A 17 10.38 -5.15 12.85
N ASP A 18 10.83 -4.34 11.90
CA ASP A 18 10.89 -2.88 12.02
C ASP A 18 9.52 -2.25 11.72
N TYR A 19 8.75 -2.84 10.83
CA TYR A 19 7.33 -2.54 10.57
C TYR A 19 6.64 -3.74 9.92
N ILE A 20 5.32 -3.76 9.95
CA ILE A 20 4.49 -4.83 9.37
C ILE A 20 3.59 -4.24 8.30
N THR A 21 3.52 -4.90 7.13
CA THR A 21 2.61 -4.50 6.05
C THR A 21 1.45 -5.48 5.91
N LEU A 22 0.24 -5.00 6.13
CA LEU A 22 -0.99 -5.70 5.75
C LEU A 22 -1.26 -5.50 4.26
N ASN A 23 -0.90 -6.48 3.46
CA ASN A 23 -1.13 -6.43 2.02
C ASN A 23 -2.51 -6.98 1.67
N ILE A 24 -3.53 -6.11 1.65
CA ILE A 24 -4.92 -6.44 1.31
C ILE A 24 -5.25 -6.22 -0.18
N SER A 25 -4.25 -5.95 -1.01
CA SER A 25 -4.44 -5.37 -2.34
C SER A 25 -3.90 -6.20 -3.50
N SER A 26 -3.35 -7.41 -3.24
CA SER A 26 -2.80 -8.25 -4.30
C SER A 26 -3.89 -8.66 -5.31
N PRO A 27 -3.68 -8.44 -6.62
CA PRO A 27 -4.60 -8.92 -7.66
C PRO A 27 -4.47 -10.42 -7.91
N ASN A 28 -3.41 -11.04 -7.39
CA ASN A 28 -3.06 -12.44 -7.64
C ASN A 28 -3.63 -13.40 -6.58
N THR A 29 -4.24 -12.86 -5.52
CA THR A 29 -4.87 -13.63 -4.46
C THR A 29 -6.38 -13.51 -4.59
N GLU A 30 -7.05 -14.64 -4.80
CA GLU A 30 -8.50 -14.69 -4.98
C GLU A 30 -9.21 -14.04 -3.79
N ARG A 31 -10.17 -13.16 -4.08
CA ARG A 31 -11.01 -12.43 -3.11
C ARG A 31 -10.26 -11.52 -2.11
N LEU A 32 -8.94 -11.40 -2.19
CA LEU A 32 -8.20 -10.54 -1.23
C LEU A 32 -8.65 -9.08 -1.34
N ARG A 33 -8.92 -8.60 -2.55
CA ARG A 33 -9.39 -7.23 -2.79
C ARG A 33 -10.83 -6.98 -2.31
N ASP A 34 -11.61 -8.03 -2.11
CA ASP A 34 -12.95 -7.89 -1.54
C ASP A 34 -12.91 -7.48 -0.07
N LEU A 35 -11.78 -7.73 0.62
CA LEU A 35 -11.54 -7.20 1.97
C LEU A 35 -11.53 -5.67 2.02
N GLN A 36 -11.27 -4.98 0.91
CA GLN A 36 -11.22 -3.50 0.86
C GLN A 36 -12.61 -2.88 0.67
N LYS A 37 -13.70 -3.67 0.70
CA LYS A 37 -15.06 -3.23 0.40
C LYS A 37 -15.99 -3.42 1.60
N GLY A 38 -16.81 -2.40 1.87
CA GLY A 38 -17.89 -2.47 2.84
C GLY A 38 -17.44 -2.85 4.26
N ASP A 39 -18.30 -3.59 4.97
CA ASP A 39 -18.09 -3.96 6.38
C ASP A 39 -16.91 -4.93 6.60
N ASN A 40 -16.49 -5.65 5.55
CA ASN A 40 -15.40 -6.63 5.65
C ASN A 40 -14.08 -5.99 6.10
N ILE A 41 -13.78 -4.76 5.65
CA ILE A 41 -12.53 -4.07 6.00
C ILE A 41 -12.56 -3.57 7.44
N ASP A 42 -13.71 -3.16 7.96
CA ASP A 42 -13.87 -2.70 9.33
C ASP A 42 -13.61 -3.85 10.32
N GLU A 43 -14.27 -4.99 10.12
CA GLU A 43 -14.07 -6.19 10.94
C GLU A 43 -12.63 -6.71 10.87
N PHE A 44 -12.05 -6.70 9.66
CA PHE A 44 -10.67 -7.13 9.45
C PHE A 44 -9.69 -6.25 10.22
N LEU A 45 -9.76 -4.92 10.06
CA LEU A 45 -8.86 -3.98 10.73
C LEU A 45 -9.05 -4.01 12.24
N HIS A 46 -10.29 -4.16 12.74
CA HIS A 46 -10.56 -4.33 14.16
C HIS A 46 -9.84 -5.56 14.73
N SER A 47 -9.99 -6.70 14.08
CA SER A 47 -9.39 -7.97 14.53
C SER A 47 -7.86 -7.90 14.53
N VAL A 48 -7.29 -7.38 13.45
CA VAL A 48 -5.83 -7.22 13.29
C VAL A 48 -5.28 -6.25 14.34
N LYS A 49 -5.92 -5.10 14.53
CA LYS A 49 -5.47 -4.10 15.49
C LYS A 49 -5.56 -4.60 16.92
N THR A 50 -6.62 -5.33 17.26
CA THR A 50 -6.77 -5.95 18.58
C THR A 50 -5.61 -6.91 18.88
N LEU A 51 -5.25 -7.75 17.92
CA LEU A 51 -4.11 -8.67 18.07
C LEU A 51 -2.78 -7.92 18.18
N HIS A 52 -2.57 -6.92 17.33
CA HIS A 52 -1.37 -6.09 17.32
C HIS A 52 -1.16 -5.37 18.66
N ASP A 53 -2.21 -4.77 19.23
CA ASP A 53 -2.13 -4.07 20.51
C ASP A 53 -1.87 -5.04 21.68
N ASN A 54 -2.36 -6.27 21.62
CA ASN A 54 -2.03 -7.30 22.59
C ASN A 54 -0.55 -7.69 22.53
N LEU A 55 0.00 -7.89 21.33
CA LEU A 55 1.41 -8.22 21.14
C LEU A 55 2.34 -7.07 21.52
N LYS A 56 1.93 -5.81 21.26
CA LYS A 56 2.65 -4.62 21.75
C LYS A 56 2.81 -4.64 23.28
N LYS A 57 1.77 -5.07 24.02
CA LYS A 57 1.83 -5.22 25.48
C LYS A 57 2.77 -6.36 25.90
N VAL A 58 2.69 -7.51 25.19
CA VAL A 58 3.51 -8.70 25.49
C VAL A 58 5.00 -8.42 25.23
N TYR A 59 5.33 -7.87 24.06
CA TYR A 59 6.72 -7.61 23.67
C TYR A 59 7.28 -6.27 24.16
N LYS A 60 6.44 -5.41 24.73
CA LYS A 60 6.80 -4.02 25.14
C LYS A 60 7.47 -3.23 24.00
N LYS A 61 7.07 -3.52 22.77
CA LYS A 61 7.57 -2.91 21.53
C LYS A 61 6.41 -2.47 20.68
N HIS A 62 6.43 -1.22 20.19
CA HIS A 62 5.55 -0.77 19.11
C HIS A 62 6.23 -1.06 17.78
N THR A 63 5.64 -1.94 16.99
CA THR A 63 6.08 -2.23 15.61
C THR A 63 5.04 -1.61 14.68
N PRO A 64 5.39 -0.57 13.90
CA PRO A 64 4.41 0.12 13.06
C PRO A 64 3.63 -0.82 12.14
N LEU A 65 2.32 -0.63 12.06
CA LEU A 65 1.40 -1.38 11.23
C LEU A 65 0.96 -0.53 10.04
N VAL A 66 1.25 -1.00 8.83
CA VAL A 66 1.01 -0.27 7.58
C VAL A 66 0.09 -1.07 6.66
N VAL A 67 -0.91 -0.43 6.06
CA VAL A 67 -1.84 -1.07 5.13
C VAL A 67 -1.47 -0.76 3.69
N LYS A 68 -1.30 -1.78 2.83
CA LYS A 68 -1.05 -1.61 1.39
C LYS A 68 -2.33 -1.79 0.58
N ILE A 69 -2.70 -0.74 -0.17
CA ILE A 69 -3.98 -0.63 -0.87
C ILE A 69 -3.86 -0.78 -2.39
N ALA A 70 -4.98 -1.11 -3.04
CA ALA A 70 -5.06 -1.21 -4.49
C ALA A 70 -5.25 0.17 -5.14
N PRO A 71 -4.76 0.37 -6.38
CA PRO A 71 -4.99 1.61 -7.12
C PRO A 71 -6.36 1.65 -7.81
N ASP A 72 -7.13 0.56 -7.77
CA ASP A 72 -8.39 0.39 -8.49
C ASP A 72 -9.62 0.69 -7.62
N LEU A 73 -9.40 1.32 -6.46
CA LEU A 73 -10.46 1.78 -5.56
C LEU A 73 -11.15 3.04 -6.13
N THR A 74 -12.45 3.19 -5.85
CA THR A 74 -13.16 4.45 -6.09
C THR A 74 -12.76 5.49 -5.05
N ASN A 75 -12.95 6.79 -5.36
CA ASN A 75 -12.67 7.85 -4.38
C ASN A 75 -13.46 7.66 -3.08
N GLN A 76 -14.73 7.21 -3.19
CA GLN A 76 -15.56 6.90 -2.03
C GLN A 76 -14.93 5.78 -1.18
N SER A 77 -14.46 4.69 -1.81
CA SER A 77 -13.81 3.59 -1.09
C SER A 77 -12.48 4.01 -0.46
N VAL A 78 -11.73 4.90 -1.11
CA VAL A 78 -10.49 5.47 -0.54
C VAL A 78 -10.82 6.33 0.68
N TYR A 79 -11.86 7.16 0.61
CA TYR A 79 -12.33 7.97 1.73
C TYR A 79 -12.74 7.09 2.92
N GLU A 80 -13.61 6.10 2.70
CA GLU A 80 -14.07 5.17 3.74
C GLU A 80 -12.89 4.44 4.41
N LEU A 81 -11.95 3.96 3.61
CA LEU A 81 -10.74 3.31 4.12
C LEU A 81 -9.87 4.28 4.94
N SER A 82 -9.75 5.53 4.51
CA SER A 82 -9.03 6.57 5.27
C SER A 82 -9.65 6.80 6.65
N GLN A 83 -10.99 6.81 6.75
CA GLN A 83 -11.68 6.93 8.03
C GLN A 83 -11.39 5.72 8.94
N LEU A 84 -11.33 4.52 8.40
CA LEU A 84 -10.99 3.31 9.16
C LEU A 84 -9.52 3.30 9.60
N ILE A 85 -8.59 3.78 8.76
CA ILE A 85 -7.18 3.95 9.10
C ILE A 85 -7.03 4.89 10.30
N ASN A 86 -7.77 6.01 10.30
CA ASN A 86 -7.80 6.95 11.42
C ASN A 86 -8.45 6.32 12.66
N LYS A 87 -9.62 5.67 12.51
CA LYS A 87 -10.39 5.01 13.58
C LYS A 87 -9.57 3.98 14.34
N TYR A 88 -8.82 3.15 13.61
CA TYR A 88 -8.02 2.06 14.20
C TYR A 88 -6.58 2.44 14.50
N ASP A 89 -6.22 3.71 14.38
CA ASP A 89 -4.87 4.19 14.68
C ASP A 89 -3.80 3.35 13.96
N ILE A 90 -3.99 3.15 12.64
CA ILE A 90 -3.03 2.47 11.77
C ILE A 90 -1.88 3.43 11.47
N ASP A 91 -0.63 2.98 11.63
CA ASP A 91 0.56 3.83 11.60
C ASP A 91 0.88 4.39 10.19
N GLY A 92 0.40 3.72 9.13
CA GLY A 92 0.66 4.22 7.78
C GLY A 92 -0.04 3.49 6.65
N VAL A 93 0.11 4.04 5.44
CA VAL A 93 -0.51 3.53 4.21
C VAL A 93 0.52 3.45 3.09
N ILE A 94 0.51 2.35 2.32
CA ILE A 94 1.31 2.19 1.10
C ILE A 94 0.40 2.35 -0.11
N CYS A 95 0.63 3.39 -0.89
CA CYS A 95 -0.09 3.76 -2.11
C CYS A 95 0.82 3.64 -3.33
N THR A 96 0.69 2.57 -4.13
CA THR A 96 -0.30 1.50 -4.17
C THR A 96 0.31 0.15 -4.58
N ASN A 97 -0.51 -0.92 -4.61
CA ASN A 97 -0.18 -2.14 -5.32
C ASN A 97 -0.32 -1.93 -6.85
N THR A 98 -0.20 -3.00 -7.65
CA THR A 98 -0.39 -3.00 -9.11
C THR A 98 -1.87 -2.86 -9.48
N THR A 99 -2.17 -2.38 -10.71
CA THR A 99 -3.55 -2.26 -11.22
C THR A 99 -3.97 -3.47 -12.04
N ILE A 100 -5.27 -3.79 -12.03
CA ILE A 100 -5.88 -4.74 -12.96
C ILE A 100 -6.29 -4.07 -14.28
N ASP A 101 -6.29 -2.75 -14.33
CA ASP A 101 -6.58 -1.99 -15.53
C ASP A 101 -5.42 -2.09 -16.52
N LYS A 102 -5.67 -2.74 -17.64
CA LYS A 102 -4.73 -2.96 -18.75
C LYS A 102 -5.11 -2.20 -20.00
N SER A 103 -5.99 -1.21 -19.90
CA SER A 103 -6.47 -0.41 -21.04
C SER A 103 -5.35 0.28 -21.82
N SER A 104 -4.25 0.62 -21.17
CA SER A 104 -3.07 1.23 -21.79
C SER A 104 -2.16 0.25 -22.55
N LEU A 105 -2.41 -1.06 -22.44
CA LEU A 105 -1.61 -2.08 -23.12
C LEU A 105 -2.17 -2.42 -24.50
N SER A 106 -1.26 -2.86 -25.41
CA SER A 106 -1.69 -3.47 -26.67
C SER A 106 -2.44 -4.79 -26.42
N GLU A 107 -3.37 -5.15 -27.31
CA GLU A 107 -4.26 -6.31 -27.19
C GLU A 107 -3.55 -7.60 -26.77
N LYS A 108 -2.38 -7.88 -27.37
CA LYS A 108 -1.60 -9.09 -27.09
C LYS A 108 -1.15 -9.27 -25.63
N TYR A 109 -1.21 -8.21 -24.81
CA TYR A 109 -0.77 -8.23 -23.41
C TYR A 109 -1.92 -8.12 -22.42
N LYS A 110 -3.15 -7.86 -22.87
CA LYS A 110 -4.30 -7.66 -21.98
C LYS A 110 -4.69 -8.93 -21.21
N ASP A 111 -4.52 -10.10 -21.85
CA ASP A 111 -4.90 -11.40 -21.27
C ASP A 111 -3.84 -12.00 -20.34
N ILE A 112 -2.65 -11.37 -20.23
CA ILE A 112 -1.62 -11.87 -19.32
C ILE A 112 -2.10 -11.74 -17.89
N GLN A 113 -2.05 -12.83 -17.12
CA GLN A 113 -2.42 -12.82 -15.69
C GLN A 113 -1.49 -11.92 -14.89
N GLY A 114 -2.03 -11.33 -13.80
CA GLY A 114 -1.29 -10.44 -12.90
C GLY A 114 -1.65 -8.97 -13.06
N GLY A 115 -1.11 -8.15 -12.17
CA GLY A 115 -1.32 -6.71 -12.17
C GLY A 115 -0.29 -5.96 -13.02
N LEU A 116 -0.71 -4.86 -13.63
CA LEU A 116 0.15 -3.94 -14.37
C LEU A 116 0.90 -3.03 -13.39
N SER A 117 2.22 -2.95 -13.54
CA SER A 117 3.14 -2.14 -12.75
C SER A 117 3.95 -1.17 -13.60
N GLY A 118 4.87 -0.44 -12.98
CA GLY A 118 5.76 0.48 -13.68
C GLY A 118 5.08 1.78 -14.11
N LYS A 119 5.65 2.43 -15.13
CA LYS A 119 5.24 3.77 -15.58
C LYS A 119 3.74 3.91 -15.90
N PRO A 120 3.05 2.92 -16.52
CA PRO A 120 1.61 3.02 -16.78
C PRO A 120 0.74 3.16 -15.50
N LEU A 121 1.26 2.71 -14.36
CA LEU A 121 0.56 2.80 -13.07
C LEU A 121 0.66 4.20 -12.43
N SER A 122 1.60 5.05 -12.85
CA SER A 122 1.96 6.29 -12.14
C SER A 122 0.76 7.19 -11.88
N THR A 123 0.00 7.54 -12.91
CA THR A 123 -1.16 8.46 -12.80
C THR A 123 -2.21 7.94 -11.83
N LYS A 124 -2.57 6.66 -11.95
CA LYS A 124 -3.59 6.04 -11.08
C LYS A 124 -3.11 5.97 -9.62
N SER A 125 -1.87 5.57 -9.42
CA SER A 125 -1.24 5.54 -8.09
C SER A 125 -1.15 6.93 -7.45
N ASN A 126 -0.82 7.97 -8.23
CA ASN A 126 -0.75 9.34 -7.75
C ASN A 126 -2.14 9.91 -7.40
N SER A 127 -3.18 9.52 -8.14
CA SER A 127 -4.57 9.89 -7.81
C SER A 127 -4.98 9.34 -6.44
N VAL A 128 -4.77 8.04 -6.21
CA VAL A 128 -5.08 7.40 -4.92
C VAL A 128 -4.21 7.98 -3.79
N LEU A 129 -2.93 8.22 -4.06
CA LEU A 129 -2.03 8.85 -3.08
C LEU A 129 -2.55 10.21 -2.62
N ARG A 130 -3.04 11.04 -3.55
CA ARG A 130 -3.62 12.36 -3.26
C ARG A 130 -4.85 12.28 -2.37
N GLU A 131 -5.75 11.34 -2.67
CA GLU A 131 -6.94 11.10 -1.87
C GLU A 131 -6.60 10.64 -0.45
N ILE A 132 -5.62 9.75 -0.29
CA ILE A 132 -5.15 9.30 1.03
C ILE A 132 -4.55 10.47 1.81
N VAL A 133 -3.66 11.26 1.21
CA VAL A 133 -3.04 12.43 1.87
C VAL A 133 -4.09 13.41 2.39
N ASN A 134 -5.17 13.62 1.63
CA ASN A 134 -6.23 14.56 2.00
C ASN A 134 -7.16 14.05 3.11
N ASN A 135 -7.17 12.75 3.42
CA ASN A 135 -8.19 12.14 4.27
C ASN A 135 -7.64 11.39 5.50
N VAL A 136 -6.34 11.09 5.54
CA VAL A 136 -5.72 10.51 6.74
C VAL A 136 -5.13 11.60 7.64
N SER A 137 -4.98 11.29 8.92
CA SER A 137 -4.36 12.19 9.89
C SER A 137 -2.90 12.48 9.54
N GLU A 138 -2.42 13.69 9.79
CA GLU A 138 -1.08 14.16 9.41
C GLU A 138 0.07 13.38 10.04
N ASP A 139 -0.17 12.71 11.15
CA ASP A 139 0.79 11.85 11.85
C ASP A 139 0.96 10.47 11.22
N ARG A 140 0.19 10.12 10.18
CA ARG A 140 0.29 8.84 9.46
C ARG A 140 1.43 8.86 8.44
N THR A 141 2.21 7.77 8.43
CA THR A 141 3.27 7.61 7.42
C THR A 141 2.68 7.19 6.09
N ILE A 142 2.89 7.97 5.05
CA ILE A 142 2.42 7.66 3.70
C ILE A 142 3.60 7.24 2.83
N ILE A 143 3.51 6.04 2.25
CA ILE A 143 4.55 5.45 1.41
C ILE A 143 4.07 5.41 -0.04
N GLY A 144 4.71 6.19 -0.91
CA GLY A 144 4.40 6.26 -2.33
C GLY A 144 5.03 5.10 -3.12
N VAL A 145 4.21 4.37 -3.90
CA VAL A 145 4.65 3.25 -4.75
C VAL A 145 3.92 3.29 -6.09
N GLY A 146 4.59 2.87 -7.15
CA GLY A 146 4.00 2.73 -8.49
C GLY A 146 4.47 3.82 -9.45
N GLY A 147 5.12 3.39 -10.52
CA GLY A 147 5.61 4.26 -11.59
C GLY A 147 6.89 5.03 -11.29
N ILE A 148 7.55 4.79 -10.17
CA ILE A 148 8.81 5.47 -9.83
C ILE A 148 9.96 4.82 -10.62
N ASP A 149 10.58 5.62 -11.49
CA ASP A 149 11.72 5.20 -12.30
C ASP A 149 12.76 6.31 -12.55
N SER A 150 12.55 7.50 -11.99
CA SER A 150 13.44 8.66 -12.07
C SER A 150 13.23 9.58 -10.87
N TRP A 151 14.08 10.62 -10.75
CA TRP A 151 13.90 11.68 -9.76
C TRP A 151 12.55 12.40 -9.94
N GLU A 152 12.17 12.73 -11.16
CA GLU A 152 10.92 13.46 -11.45
C GLU A 152 9.70 12.66 -10.93
N SER A 153 9.64 11.36 -11.22
CA SER A 153 8.55 10.49 -10.75
C SER A 153 8.59 10.24 -9.24
N ALA A 154 9.76 10.26 -8.64
CA ALA A 154 9.93 10.21 -7.19
C ALA A 154 9.47 11.51 -6.52
N ASN A 155 9.95 12.64 -7.04
CA ASN A 155 9.62 13.99 -6.55
C ASN A 155 8.12 14.29 -6.69
N GLU A 156 7.47 13.82 -7.75
CA GLU A 156 6.02 13.96 -7.91
C GLU A 156 5.26 13.34 -6.73
N LYS A 157 5.63 12.13 -6.30
CA LYS A 157 5.00 11.48 -5.14
C LYS A 157 5.29 12.19 -3.82
N LEU A 158 6.54 12.66 -3.62
CA LEU A 158 6.90 13.45 -2.44
C LEU A 158 6.13 14.77 -2.40
N SER A 159 6.00 15.45 -3.55
CA SER A 159 5.23 16.70 -3.66
C SER A 159 3.73 16.52 -3.43
N ILE A 160 3.19 15.33 -3.67
CA ILE A 160 1.80 14.99 -3.31
C ILE A 160 1.65 14.84 -1.79
N GLY A 161 2.70 14.45 -1.08
CA GLY A 161 2.69 14.27 0.37
C GLY A 161 3.16 12.89 0.85
N ALA A 162 3.81 12.08 -0.01
CA ALA A 162 4.44 10.86 0.46
C ALA A 162 5.65 11.17 1.34
N ASN A 163 5.77 10.49 2.48
CA ASN A 163 6.92 10.59 3.38
C ASN A 163 8.06 9.68 2.94
N LEU A 164 7.74 8.52 2.40
CA LEU A 164 8.67 7.48 1.96
C LEU A 164 8.29 6.97 0.57
N LEU A 165 9.24 6.35 -0.11
CA LEU A 165 9.05 5.78 -1.44
C LEU A 165 9.45 4.31 -1.48
N GLN A 166 8.73 3.51 -2.28
CA GLN A 166 9.10 2.14 -2.63
C GLN A 166 9.23 2.00 -4.15
N LEU A 167 10.26 1.29 -4.60
CA LEU A 167 10.53 0.99 -6.00
C LEU A 167 10.55 -0.53 -6.22
N TYR A 168 10.00 -0.96 -7.35
CA TYR A 168 10.13 -2.34 -7.81
C TYR A 168 10.48 -2.38 -9.30
N THR A 169 9.56 -2.06 -10.19
CA THR A 169 9.72 -2.14 -11.64
C THR A 169 10.84 -1.23 -12.15
N GLY A 170 10.94 0.00 -11.64
CA GLY A 170 12.04 0.91 -11.98
C GLY A 170 13.41 0.34 -11.61
N LEU A 171 13.50 -0.33 -10.46
CA LEU A 171 14.73 -1.02 -10.03
C LEU A 171 15.08 -2.21 -10.94
N VAL A 172 14.08 -3.00 -11.37
CA VAL A 172 14.29 -4.15 -12.27
C VAL A 172 14.86 -3.69 -13.62
N TYR A 173 14.32 -2.61 -14.20
CA TYR A 173 14.74 -2.13 -15.52
C TYR A 173 16.01 -1.28 -15.51
N LYS A 174 16.21 -0.45 -14.49
CA LYS A 174 17.32 0.51 -14.41
C LYS A 174 18.44 0.10 -13.45
N GLY A 175 18.25 -0.98 -12.71
CA GLY A 175 19.20 -1.44 -11.70
C GLY A 175 19.32 -0.49 -10.49
N PRO A 176 20.25 -0.77 -9.55
CA PRO A 176 20.41 0.00 -8.31
C PRO A 176 20.84 1.46 -8.53
N GLN A 177 21.30 1.81 -9.73
CA GLN A 177 21.68 3.19 -10.05
C GLN A 177 20.49 4.15 -9.96
N VAL A 178 19.26 3.69 -10.22
CA VAL A 178 18.06 4.54 -10.09
C VAL A 178 17.89 5.10 -8.68
N ILE A 179 18.22 4.32 -7.65
CA ILE A 179 18.17 4.76 -6.25
C ILE A 179 19.16 5.90 -6.03
N ARG A 180 20.41 5.74 -6.52
CA ARG A 180 21.44 6.80 -6.41
C ARG A 180 21.05 8.06 -7.14
N GLN A 181 20.40 7.94 -8.30
CA GLN A 181 19.91 9.09 -9.07
C GLN A 181 18.81 9.84 -8.29
N ILE A 182 17.88 9.12 -7.66
CA ILE A 182 16.81 9.72 -6.85
C ILE A 182 17.36 10.41 -5.60
N LEU A 183 18.37 9.84 -4.94
CA LEU A 183 18.92 10.36 -3.68
C LEU A 183 19.95 11.50 -3.85
N ARG A 184 20.37 11.81 -5.06
CA ARG A 184 21.35 12.90 -5.34
C ARG A 184 20.73 14.29 -5.45
N TYR A 185 19.43 14.39 -5.46
CA TYR A 185 18.64 15.62 -5.50
C TYR A 185 18.00 15.89 -4.13
#